data_d7d7279faa13f915266c99e7378f8183
#
_entry.id   d7d7279faa13f915266c99e7378f8183
#
_cell.length_a   1.000
_cell.length_b   1.000
_cell.length_c   1.000
_cell.angle_alpha   90.00
_cell.angle_beta   90.00
_cell.angle_gamma   90.00
#
_symmetry.space_group_name_H-M   'P 1'
#
loop_
_entity.id
_entity.type
_entity.pdbx_description
1 polymer ?
#
loop_
_entity_poly.entity_id
_entity_poly.type
_entity_poly.pdbx_seq_one_letter_code
_entity_poly.pdbx_strand_id
1 'polypeptide(L)'
;MKIELDVHTHTIASGHAFSTLQEMAQAAAGKGLKLLGITEHSPGVPGSCNPIYFRNLHVVPRQMYGIELLLGAEINILDGEGNLDMDENCMRMLDIRIAGIHSLCYSYGCLLYTSPSPR
;
A
#
# COMPACT_ATOMS: atom_id res chain seq x y z
N MET A 1 6.76 10.58 -23.53
CA MET A 1 6.05 9.49 -22.81
C MET A 1 5.05 10.10 -21.86
N LYS A 2 3.87 9.54 -21.79
CA LYS A 2 2.80 10.02 -20.92
C LYS A 2 2.54 8.98 -19.83
N ILE A 3 2.57 9.43 -18.58
CA ILE A 3 2.24 8.55 -17.45
C ILE A 3 0.73 8.66 -17.19
N GLU A 4 0.03 7.53 -17.23
CA GLU A 4 -1.42 7.52 -17.07
C GLU A 4 -1.88 6.83 -15.79
N LEU A 5 -0.97 6.20 -15.05
CA LEU A 5 -1.33 5.56 -13.79
C LEU A 5 -0.15 5.58 -12.81
N ASP A 6 -0.48 5.52 -11.52
CA ASP A 6 0.47 5.32 -10.44
C ASP A 6 -0.22 4.42 -9.42
N VAL A 7 0.36 3.27 -9.14
CA VAL A 7 -0.27 2.27 -8.26
C VAL A 7 0.49 2.06 -6.95
N HIS A 8 1.42 2.93 -6.62
CA HIS A 8 2.15 2.82 -5.35
C HIS A 8 2.20 4.18 -4.68
N THR A 9 1.16 4.52 -3.93
CA THR A 9 1.07 5.80 -3.22
C THR A 9 0.52 5.59 -1.82
N HIS A 10 0.75 6.58 -0.98
CA HIS A 10 0.34 6.56 0.42
C HIS A 10 -0.42 7.84 0.76
N THR A 11 -1.29 7.73 1.74
CA THR A 11 -2.01 8.87 2.31
C THR A 11 -1.62 9.05 3.78
N ILE A 12 -2.28 9.99 4.43
CA ILE A 12 -2.10 10.23 5.86
C ILE A 12 -2.35 8.98 6.70
N ALA A 13 -3.12 8.02 6.18
CA ALA A 13 -3.41 6.78 6.88
C ALA A 13 -2.17 5.93 7.14
N SER A 14 -1.16 6.02 6.30
CA SER A 14 0.10 5.30 6.49
C SER A 14 0.99 5.87 7.61
N GLY A 15 0.67 7.05 8.11
CA GLY A 15 1.39 7.64 9.24
C GLY A 15 2.63 8.44 8.89
N HIS A 16 3.06 8.45 7.62
CA HIS A 16 4.22 9.23 7.19
C HIS A 16 4.00 10.00 5.90
N ALA A 17 2.76 10.09 5.44
CA ALA A 17 2.35 10.96 4.35
C ALA A 17 1.31 11.93 4.89
N PHE A 18 0.96 12.95 4.14
CA PHE A 18 0.19 14.05 4.71
C PHE A 18 -1.08 14.41 3.96
N SER A 19 -1.31 13.80 2.80
CA SER A 19 -2.53 14.05 2.03
C SER A 19 -3.60 13.03 2.33
N THR A 20 -4.86 13.45 2.25
CA THR A 20 -5.99 12.53 2.35
C THR A 20 -6.18 11.80 1.02
N LEU A 21 -7.01 10.76 1.04
CA LEU A 21 -7.38 10.02 -0.16
C LEU A 21 -7.98 10.94 -1.23
N GLN A 22 -8.89 11.83 -0.84
CA GLN A 22 -9.50 12.77 -1.78
C GLN A 22 -8.48 13.74 -2.36
N GLU A 23 -7.56 14.25 -1.55
CA GLU A 23 -6.52 15.14 -2.05
C GLU A 23 -5.62 14.44 -3.06
N MET A 24 -5.26 13.18 -2.79
CA MET A 24 -4.46 12.39 -3.71
C MET A 24 -5.19 12.17 -5.04
N ALA A 25 -6.47 11.80 -4.98
CA ALA A 25 -7.26 11.58 -6.17
C ALA A 25 -7.42 12.86 -6.99
N GLN A 26 -7.65 13.98 -6.32
CA GLN A 26 -7.80 15.28 -7.00
C GLN A 26 -6.49 15.69 -7.67
N ALA A 27 -5.37 15.52 -6.99
CA ALA A 27 -4.06 15.86 -7.55
C ALA A 27 -3.72 14.96 -8.74
N ALA A 28 -4.02 13.68 -8.64
CA ALA A 28 -3.80 12.73 -9.73
C ALA A 28 -4.63 13.11 -10.96
N ALA A 29 -5.89 13.47 -10.75
CA ALA A 29 -6.76 13.92 -11.84
C ALA A 29 -6.20 15.19 -12.49
N GLY A 30 -5.71 16.14 -11.69
CA GLY A 30 -5.11 17.36 -12.19
C GLY A 30 -3.85 17.13 -13.00
N LYS A 31 -3.14 16.04 -12.76
CA LYS A 31 -1.94 15.66 -13.51
C LYS A 31 -2.24 14.79 -14.72
N GLY A 32 -3.51 14.49 -14.97
CA GLY A 32 -3.90 13.70 -16.14
C GLY A 32 -3.79 12.19 -15.95
N LEU A 33 -3.64 11.72 -14.73
CA LEU A 33 -3.70 10.28 -14.47
C LEU A 33 -5.11 9.78 -14.66
N LYS A 34 -5.25 8.57 -15.13
CA LYS A 34 -6.54 7.89 -15.32
C LYS A 34 -6.83 6.91 -14.21
N LEU A 35 -5.78 6.44 -13.53
CA LEU A 35 -5.89 5.45 -12.47
C LEU A 35 -4.88 5.77 -11.38
N LEU A 36 -5.32 5.72 -10.12
CA LEU A 36 -4.46 5.89 -8.96
C LEU A 36 -4.64 4.70 -8.02
N GLY A 37 -3.54 4.04 -7.67
CA GLY A 37 -3.53 3.01 -6.66
C GLY A 37 -3.07 3.58 -5.33
N ILE A 38 -3.89 3.43 -4.29
CA ILE A 38 -3.52 3.83 -2.94
C ILE A 38 -3.21 2.55 -2.17
N THR A 39 -1.94 2.39 -1.82
CA THR A 39 -1.41 1.18 -1.24
C THR A 39 -0.72 1.51 0.08
N GLU A 40 -1.54 1.70 1.12
CA GLU A 40 -1.05 2.07 2.44
C GLU A 40 -0.16 0.97 3.03
N HIS A 41 0.74 1.35 3.92
CA HIS A 41 1.52 0.38 4.66
C HIS A 41 0.61 -0.52 5.49
N SER A 42 0.91 -1.82 5.48
CA SER A 42 0.17 -2.80 6.26
C SER A 42 0.53 -2.73 7.75
N PRO A 43 -0.20 -3.45 8.61
CA PRO A 43 -0.16 -3.22 10.07
C PRO A 43 1.20 -3.37 10.73
N GLY A 44 2.14 -4.09 10.12
CA GLY A 44 3.46 -4.28 10.71
C GLY A 44 4.31 -3.02 10.80
N VAL A 45 4.01 -2.00 10.01
CA VAL A 45 4.73 -0.73 10.07
C VAL A 45 4.17 0.11 11.22
N PRO A 46 4.99 0.50 12.19
CA PRO A 46 4.51 1.30 13.32
C PRO A 46 3.85 2.60 12.87
N GLY A 47 2.70 2.91 13.46
CA GLY A 47 1.97 4.13 13.14
C GLY A 47 1.13 4.06 11.87
N SER A 48 1.12 2.91 11.20
CA SER A 48 0.35 2.73 9.97
C SER A 48 -1.07 2.24 10.25
N CYS A 49 -1.75 1.84 9.17
CA CYS A 49 -3.13 1.38 9.23
C CYS A 49 -3.26 0.07 9.99
N ASN A 50 -4.32 -0.06 10.80
CA ASN A 50 -4.61 -1.35 11.37
C ASN A 50 -5.56 -2.15 10.44
N PRO A 51 -5.80 -3.45 10.72
CA PRO A 51 -6.58 -4.29 9.81
C PRO A 51 -7.99 -3.79 9.51
N ILE A 52 -8.63 -3.06 10.42
CA ILE A 52 -9.99 -2.59 10.19
C ILE A 52 -10.05 -1.55 9.07
N TYR A 53 -8.99 -0.77 8.89
CA TYR A 53 -8.91 0.15 7.77
C TYR A 53 -9.08 -0.59 6.45
N PHE A 54 -8.32 -1.66 6.27
CA PHE A 54 -8.34 -2.41 5.01
C PHE A 54 -9.67 -3.14 4.81
N ARG A 55 -10.25 -3.67 5.88
CA ARG A 55 -11.54 -4.34 5.78
C ARG A 55 -12.67 -3.40 5.42
N ASN A 56 -12.51 -2.12 5.69
CA ASN A 56 -13.55 -1.12 5.45
C ASN A 56 -13.37 -0.35 4.14
N LEU A 57 -12.40 -0.68 3.33
CA LEU A 57 -12.16 0.01 2.06
C LEU A 57 -13.32 -0.14 1.08
N HIS A 58 -14.17 -1.15 1.28
CA HIS A 58 -15.31 -1.38 0.40
C HIS A 58 -16.31 -0.23 0.38
N VAL A 59 -16.32 0.66 1.37
CA VAL A 59 -17.23 1.81 1.39
C VAL A 59 -16.72 2.98 0.56
N VAL A 60 -15.47 2.94 0.12
CA VAL A 60 -14.88 4.03 -0.65
C VAL A 60 -15.22 3.88 -2.13
N PRO A 61 -15.73 4.93 -2.78
CA PRO A 61 -16.00 4.86 -4.21
C PRO A 61 -14.70 4.58 -4.99
N ARG A 62 -14.81 3.73 -6.02
CA ARG A 62 -13.68 3.39 -6.88
C ARG A 62 -13.53 4.36 -8.06
N GLN A 63 -14.35 5.39 -8.11
CA GLN A 63 -14.18 6.49 -9.06
C GLN A 63 -14.33 7.81 -8.33
N MET A 64 -13.42 8.74 -8.61
CA MET A 64 -13.38 10.01 -7.90
C MET A 64 -12.65 11.01 -8.79
N TYR A 65 -13.21 12.21 -8.92
CA TYR A 65 -12.64 13.27 -9.78
C TYR A 65 -12.37 12.79 -11.22
N GLY A 66 -13.18 11.85 -11.72
CA GLY A 66 -13.04 11.36 -13.08
C GLY A 66 -11.96 10.32 -13.29
N ILE A 67 -11.28 9.89 -12.24
CA ILE A 67 -10.27 8.83 -12.34
C ILE A 67 -10.71 7.59 -11.58
N GLU A 68 -10.07 6.49 -11.91
CA GLU A 68 -10.31 5.20 -11.26
C GLU A 68 -9.37 5.01 -10.09
N LEU A 69 -9.87 4.45 -8.98
CA LEU A 69 -9.08 4.16 -7.79
C LEU A 69 -8.96 2.65 -7.60
N LEU A 70 -7.73 2.20 -7.34
CA LEU A 70 -7.47 0.86 -6.80
C LEU A 70 -7.02 1.04 -5.35
N LEU A 71 -7.69 0.37 -4.42
CA LEU A 71 -7.39 0.49 -3.01
C LEU A 71 -6.80 -0.81 -2.49
N GLY A 72 -5.64 -0.70 -1.86
CA GLY A 72 -4.92 -1.87 -1.44
C GLY A 72 -3.89 -1.60 -0.37
N ALA A 73 -2.85 -2.41 -0.35
CA ALA A 73 -1.82 -2.33 0.68
C ALA A 73 -0.43 -2.62 0.11
N GLU A 74 0.54 -1.98 0.73
CA GLU A 74 1.94 -2.38 0.61
C GLU A 74 2.23 -3.29 1.79
N ILE A 75 2.27 -4.60 1.52
CA ILE A 75 2.32 -5.65 2.53
C ILE A 75 3.75 -5.97 2.87
N ASN A 76 4.05 -6.17 4.16
CA ASN A 76 5.40 -6.47 4.59
C ASN A 76 5.68 -7.97 4.51
N ILE A 77 6.80 -8.31 3.89
CA ILE A 77 7.37 -9.65 3.96
C ILE A 77 8.16 -9.70 5.27
N LEU A 78 7.80 -10.64 6.14
CA LEU A 78 8.31 -10.67 7.50
C LEU A 78 9.58 -11.49 7.67
N ASP A 79 9.81 -12.46 6.80
CA ASP A 79 10.95 -13.37 6.93
C ASP A 79 11.29 -14.05 5.61
N GLY A 80 12.34 -14.86 5.62
CA GLY A 80 12.79 -15.58 4.44
C GLY A 80 11.85 -16.68 3.97
N GLU A 81 10.84 -17.03 4.76
CA GLU A 81 9.83 -18.03 4.39
C GLU A 81 8.64 -17.40 3.70
N GLY A 82 8.61 -16.08 3.57
CA GLY A 82 7.54 -15.41 2.87
C GLY A 82 6.30 -15.12 3.72
N ASN A 83 6.43 -15.16 5.04
CA ASN A 83 5.31 -14.78 5.90
C ASN A 83 5.00 -13.30 5.75
N LEU A 84 3.72 -12.97 5.77
CA LEU A 84 3.22 -11.61 5.54
C LEU A 84 2.53 -11.09 6.79
N ASP A 85 2.49 -9.77 6.94
CA ASP A 85 1.87 -9.13 8.10
C ASP A 85 0.37 -8.83 7.92
N MET A 86 -0.26 -9.44 6.94
CA MET A 86 -1.70 -9.30 6.71
C MET A 86 -2.30 -10.68 6.48
N ASP A 87 -3.46 -10.94 7.09
CA ASP A 87 -4.12 -12.23 6.91
C ASP A 87 -4.73 -12.35 5.51
N GLU A 88 -4.95 -13.59 5.09
CA GLU A 88 -5.41 -13.88 3.75
C GLU A 88 -6.81 -13.31 3.48
N ASN A 89 -7.70 -13.35 4.46
CA ASN A 89 -9.04 -12.80 4.28
C ASN A 89 -9.00 -11.31 4.02
N CYS A 90 -8.14 -10.59 4.74
CA CYS A 90 -7.97 -9.16 4.54
C CYS A 90 -7.38 -8.89 3.15
N MET A 91 -6.37 -9.66 2.74
CA MET A 91 -5.76 -9.50 1.42
C MET A 91 -6.74 -9.70 0.30
N ARG A 92 -7.70 -10.61 0.45
CA ARG A 92 -8.70 -10.87 -0.59
C ARG A 92 -9.65 -9.70 -0.82
N MET A 93 -9.78 -8.81 0.15
CA MET A 93 -10.67 -7.65 0.04
C MET A 93 -10.03 -6.48 -0.69
N LEU A 94 -8.75 -6.59 -1.01
CA LEU A 94 -8.00 -5.50 -1.64
C LEU A 94 -8.07 -5.58 -3.15
N ASP A 95 -8.11 -4.41 -3.80
CA ASP A 95 -8.05 -4.33 -5.26
C ASP A 95 -6.65 -4.62 -5.78
N ILE A 96 -5.64 -4.24 -5.01
CA ILE A 96 -4.24 -4.39 -5.41
C ILE A 96 -3.39 -4.67 -4.17
N ARG A 97 -2.35 -5.48 -4.35
CA ARG A 97 -1.40 -5.83 -3.29
C ARG A 97 0.01 -5.67 -3.84
N ILE A 98 0.83 -4.96 -3.07
CA ILE A 98 2.25 -4.82 -3.34
C ILE A 98 2.96 -5.41 -2.13
N ALA A 99 4.03 -6.15 -2.35
CA ALA A 99 4.80 -6.71 -1.24
C ALA A 99 6.20 -6.12 -1.24
N GLY A 100 6.70 -5.85 -0.05
CA GLY A 100 8.02 -5.28 0.11
C GLY A 100 8.67 -5.69 1.41
N ILE A 101 9.96 -5.41 1.52
CA ILE A 101 10.74 -5.67 2.73
C ILE A 101 11.09 -4.34 3.37
N HIS A 102 10.65 -4.17 4.62
CA HIS A 102 11.01 -3.00 5.43
C HIS A 102 11.81 -3.50 6.62
N SER A 103 12.95 -2.86 6.88
CA SER A 103 13.88 -3.33 7.91
C SER A 103 13.25 -3.39 9.30
N LEU A 104 12.28 -2.54 9.60
CA LEU A 104 11.56 -2.55 10.88
C LEU A 104 10.67 -3.77 11.07
N CYS A 105 10.27 -4.42 9.97
CA CYS A 105 9.28 -5.50 10.01
C CYS A 105 9.89 -6.86 9.70
N TYR A 106 11.09 -6.89 9.15
CA TYR A 106 11.68 -8.11 8.60
C TYR A 106 12.59 -8.79 9.61
N SER A 107 12.40 -10.11 9.77
CA SER A 107 13.28 -10.96 10.56
C SER A 107 14.29 -11.63 9.63
N TYR A 108 15.57 -11.27 9.77
CA TYR A 108 16.61 -11.80 8.90
C TYR A 108 16.76 -13.31 9.09
N GLY A 109 16.66 -14.06 7.98
CA GLY A 109 16.95 -15.46 7.94
C GLY A 109 18.15 -15.72 7.04
N CYS A 110 18.44 -17.03 6.80
CA CYS A 110 19.57 -17.43 5.96
C CYS A 110 19.56 -16.78 4.59
N LEU A 111 18.37 -16.59 4.04
CA LEU A 111 18.24 -16.03 2.71
C LEU A 111 18.80 -14.63 2.60
N LEU A 112 18.65 -13.81 3.64
CA LEU A 112 19.10 -12.44 3.60
C LEU A 112 20.55 -12.25 3.95
N TYR A 113 21.20 -13.23 4.54
CA TYR A 113 22.64 -13.12 4.81
C TYR A 113 23.45 -13.02 3.54
N THR A 114 22.93 -13.55 2.45
CA THR A 114 23.62 -13.52 1.17
C THR A 114 23.22 -12.33 0.32
N SER A 115 22.29 -11.51 0.79
CA SER A 115 21.81 -10.34 0.06
C SER A 115 22.62 -9.10 0.39
N PRO A 116 22.71 -8.14 -0.53
CA PRO A 116 23.17 -6.80 -0.15
C PRO A 116 22.29 -6.26 0.97
N SER A 117 22.85 -5.35 1.76
CA SER A 117 22.16 -4.84 2.91
C SER A 117 20.72 -4.43 2.60
N PRO A 118 19.73 -5.04 3.24
CA PRO A 118 18.34 -4.64 3.11
C PRO A 118 18.14 -3.42 4.00
N ARG A 119 17.80 -2.35 3.45
CA ARG A 119 17.65 -1.18 4.29
C ARG A 119 16.34 -0.52 4.03
#